data_13898b51fdcda8df9f7b52af09bb5481
#
_entry.id   13898b51fdcda8df9f7b52af09bb5481
#
_cell.length_a   1.000
_cell.length_b   1.000
_cell.length_c   1.000
_cell.angle_alpha   90.00
_cell.angle_beta   90.00
_cell.angle_gamma   90.00
#
_symmetry.space_group_name_H-M   'P 1'
#
loop_
_entity.id
_entity.type
_entity.pdbx_description
1 polymer ?
#
loop_
_entity_poly.entity_id
_entity_poly.type
_entity_poly.pdbx_seq_one_letter_code
_entity_poly.pdbx_strand_id
1 'polypeptide(L)'
;MLGIGIITARKNKSSDDYFLGGRNLGGWVTALSAQASDMSGWMLMGLPGCVYAFGANQAWIAIGLLIGTILNWVIVAGRLRRYTIRAGNAMTIPEYLSNRFRDKHNILITISAIVIVIFFVVYSASAFASGGKLFASITKMDYHQALIVGAVVILIYTFLGGFLAVCTTDFVQGMMMLVGVLAVPILVVIVLGTGNIVPNLVNSGLNVDAKDYLNIFMQDGKPISGISIASQLAWGLGYCGMPHILVRFMAVRDEKELAKSKKVAIVWVLISLVLACVIGVLGRAYLYPMVLSNEGAQYE
;
A
#
# COMPACT_ATOMS: atom_id res chain seq x y z
N MET A 1 17.68 7.37 2.56
CA MET A 1 17.40 6.11 3.28
C MET A 1 18.56 5.67 4.17
N LEU A 2 19.76 5.41 3.64
CA LEU A 2 20.91 4.97 4.43
C LEU A 2 21.25 5.94 5.59
N GLY A 3 21.21 7.26 5.36
CA GLY A 3 21.43 8.25 6.41
C GLY A 3 20.42 8.16 7.57
N ILE A 4 19.13 7.90 7.26
CA ILE A 4 18.10 7.66 8.27
C ILE A 4 18.43 6.39 9.06
N GLY A 5 18.83 5.31 8.37
CA GLY A 5 19.26 4.06 9.02
C GLY A 5 20.40 4.27 10.03
N ILE A 6 21.42 5.02 9.66
CA ILE A 6 22.56 5.32 10.53
C ILE A 6 22.14 6.17 11.75
N ILE A 7 21.30 7.19 11.54
CA ILE A 7 20.84 8.06 12.62
C ILE A 7 19.95 7.30 13.61
N THR A 8 19.06 6.43 13.11
CA THR A 8 18.16 5.65 13.95
C THR A 8 18.88 4.49 14.66
N ALA A 9 19.93 3.92 14.06
CA ALA A 9 20.76 2.90 14.67
C ALA A 9 21.31 3.34 16.03
N ARG A 10 21.69 4.62 16.15
CA ARG A 10 22.19 5.20 17.41
C ARG A 10 21.14 5.31 18.52
N LYS A 11 19.85 5.18 18.17
CA LYS A 11 18.72 5.25 19.13
C LYS A 11 18.31 3.88 19.66
N ASN A 12 18.67 2.81 18.97
CA ASN A 12 18.33 1.44 19.35
C ASN A 12 19.23 0.96 20.48
N LYS A 13 18.71 0.91 21.71
CA LYS A 13 19.43 0.47 22.92
C LYS A 13 18.95 -0.86 23.45
N SER A 14 17.77 -1.31 23.01
CA SER A 14 17.12 -2.54 23.46
C SER A 14 16.48 -3.30 22.30
N SER A 15 16.07 -4.55 22.54
CA SER A 15 15.28 -5.32 21.56
C SER A 15 13.93 -4.65 21.29
N ASP A 16 13.28 -4.06 22.29
CA ASP A 16 12.04 -3.30 22.15
C ASP A 16 12.23 -2.10 21.20
N ASP A 17 13.34 -1.39 21.33
CA ASP A 17 13.67 -0.26 20.43
C ASP A 17 13.86 -0.75 19.00
N TYR A 18 14.55 -1.87 18.82
CA TYR A 18 14.87 -2.40 17.50
C TYR A 18 13.64 -2.95 16.76
N PHE A 19 12.79 -3.75 17.45
CA PHE A 19 11.65 -4.43 16.82
C PHE A 19 10.36 -3.62 16.82
N LEU A 20 10.18 -2.70 17.78
CA LEU A 20 8.93 -1.94 17.93
C LEU A 20 9.13 -0.43 18.11
N GLY A 21 10.37 0.06 17.98
CA GLY A 21 10.69 1.48 18.17
C GLY A 21 10.42 1.99 19.58
N GLY A 22 10.52 1.11 20.59
CA GLY A 22 10.21 1.42 21.98
C GLY A 22 8.76 1.89 22.21
N ARG A 23 7.83 1.54 21.33
CA ARG A 23 6.43 2.02 21.31
C ARG A 23 6.32 3.55 21.38
N ASN A 24 7.20 4.26 20.70
CA ASN A 24 7.28 5.70 20.77
C ASN A 24 7.01 6.41 19.42
N LEU A 25 6.26 5.76 18.53
CA LEU A 25 5.90 6.36 17.25
C LEU A 25 4.88 7.49 17.43
N GLY A 26 5.19 8.64 16.81
CA GLY A 26 4.25 9.75 16.70
C GLY A 26 3.18 9.50 15.63
N GLY A 27 2.06 10.22 15.73
CA GLY A 27 0.88 9.97 14.91
C GLY A 27 1.07 10.10 13.41
N TRP A 28 1.82 11.08 12.95
CA TRP A 28 2.11 11.25 11.52
C TRP A 28 2.97 10.11 10.96
N VAL A 29 4.04 9.75 11.67
CA VAL A 29 4.94 8.66 11.26
C VAL A 29 4.18 7.34 11.23
N THR A 30 3.38 7.06 12.25
CA THR A 30 2.55 5.84 12.30
C THR A 30 1.58 5.77 11.13
N ALA A 31 0.85 6.86 10.86
CA ALA A 31 -0.13 6.90 9.79
C ALA A 31 0.51 6.65 8.43
N LEU A 32 1.53 7.45 8.07
CA LEU A 32 2.15 7.34 6.77
C LEU A 32 2.96 6.05 6.62
N SER A 33 3.63 5.58 7.67
CA SER A 33 4.33 4.30 7.63
C SER A 33 3.35 3.14 7.41
N ALA A 34 2.21 3.12 8.12
CA ALA A 34 1.20 2.09 7.90
C ALA A 34 0.68 2.12 6.45
N GLN A 35 0.38 3.29 5.92
CA GLN A 35 -0.18 3.43 4.58
C GLN A 35 0.86 3.21 3.48
N ALA A 36 2.07 3.75 3.61
CA ALA A 36 3.13 3.55 2.62
C ALA A 36 3.57 2.08 2.51
N SER A 37 3.59 1.35 3.64
CA SER A 37 3.88 -0.08 3.65
C SER A 37 2.76 -0.93 3.04
N ASP A 38 1.51 -0.50 3.20
CA ASP A 38 0.33 -1.19 2.69
C ASP A 38 0.17 -1.01 1.17
N MET A 39 0.32 0.22 0.73
CA MET A 39 -0.01 0.63 -0.64
C MET A 39 0.92 0.07 -1.71
N SER A 40 2.11 -0.41 -1.39
CA SER A 40 3.05 -1.11 -2.27
C SER A 40 3.04 -0.68 -3.77
N GLY A 41 3.70 -1.40 -4.65
CA GLY A 41 3.61 -1.21 -6.10
C GLY A 41 2.20 -1.44 -6.67
N TRP A 42 1.32 -2.14 -5.92
CA TRP A 42 -0.05 -2.39 -6.39
C TRP A 42 -0.88 -1.11 -6.51
N MET A 43 -0.80 -0.19 -5.55
CA MET A 43 -1.54 1.07 -5.64
C MET A 43 -1.02 1.98 -6.76
N LEU A 44 0.29 1.97 -7.01
CA LEU A 44 0.90 2.87 -8.00
C LEU A 44 0.84 2.35 -9.43
N MET A 45 0.79 1.03 -9.62
CA MET A 45 0.79 0.37 -10.92
C MET A 45 -0.45 -0.50 -11.12
N GLY A 46 -0.78 -1.36 -10.15
CA GLY A 46 -1.86 -2.34 -10.29
C GLY A 46 -3.24 -1.70 -10.38
N LEU A 47 -3.62 -0.85 -9.42
CA LEU A 47 -4.94 -0.21 -9.43
C LEU A 47 -5.12 0.74 -10.62
N PRO A 48 -4.19 1.66 -10.93
CA PRO A 48 -4.26 2.45 -12.16
C PRO A 48 -4.29 1.58 -13.42
N GLY A 49 -3.48 0.51 -13.47
CA GLY A 49 -3.47 -0.44 -14.59
C GLY A 49 -4.80 -1.17 -14.75
N CYS A 50 -5.44 -1.60 -13.67
CA CYS A 50 -6.78 -2.20 -13.72
C CYS A 50 -7.82 -1.21 -14.24
N VAL A 51 -7.81 0.03 -13.74
CA VAL A 51 -8.74 1.08 -14.22
C VAL A 51 -8.45 1.41 -15.68
N TYR A 52 -7.19 1.50 -16.08
CA TYR A 52 -6.79 1.70 -17.48
C TYR A 52 -7.33 0.60 -18.40
N ALA A 53 -7.25 -0.66 -17.97
CA ALA A 53 -7.65 -1.81 -18.76
C ALA A 53 -9.17 -2.03 -18.79
N PHE A 54 -9.81 -2.00 -17.60
CA PHE A 54 -11.17 -2.46 -17.39
C PHE A 54 -12.18 -1.34 -17.09
N GLY A 55 -11.70 -0.11 -16.88
CA GLY A 55 -12.54 1.05 -16.63
C GLY A 55 -12.81 1.32 -15.15
N ALA A 56 -13.70 2.31 -14.94
CA ALA A 56 -14.01 2.85 -13.61
C ALA A 56 -14.69 1.84 -12.67
N ASN A 57 -15.21 0.73 -13.16
CA ASN A 57 -15.76 -0.34 -12.30
C ASN A 57 -14.73 -0.90 -11.32
N GLN A 58 -13.43 -0.78 -11.60
CA GLN A 58 -12.36 -1.18 -10.69
C GLN A 58 -12.26 -0.27 -9.44
N ALA A 59 -12.96 0.86 -9.44
CA ALA A 59 -13.07 1.70 -8.24
C ALA A 59 -13.76 0.99 -7.06
N TRP A 60 -14.52 -0.08 -7.28
CA TRP A 60 -15.04 -0.89 -6.18
C TRP A 60 -13.95 -1.53 -5.34
N ILE A 61 -12.80 -1.88 -5.92
CA ILE A 61 -11.61 -2.32 -5.16
C ILE A 61 -11.14 -1.17 -4.25
N ALA A 62 -10.98 0.04 -4.80
CA ALA A 62 -10.57 1.21 -4.03
C ALA A 62 -11.55 1.52 -2.88
N ILE A 63 -12.86 1.42 -3.13
CA ILE A 63 -13.90 1.59 -2.11
C ILE A 63 -13.77 0.52 -1.01
N GLY A 64 -13.55 -0.73 -1.38
CA GLY A 64 -13.34 -1.84 -0.46
C GLY A 64 -12.10 -1.62 0.42
N LEU A 65 -10.99 -1.21 -0.17
CA LEU A 65 -9.75 -0.89 0.54
C LEU A 65 -9.93 0.29 1.51
N LEU A 66 -10.64 1.33 1.10
CA LEU A 66 -10.96 2.48 1.97
C LEU A 66 -11.80 2.04 3.18
N ILE A 67 -12.86 1.26 2.94
CA ILE A 67 -13.71 0.73 4.01
C ILE A 67 -12.89 -0.16 4.95
N GLY A 68 -12.08 -1.07 4.41
CA GLY A 68 -11.20 -1.93 5.19
C GLY A 68 -10.21 -1.14 6.05
N THR A 69 -9.59 -0.10 5.49
CA THR A 69 -8.73 0.81 6.23
C THR A 69 -9.47 1.49 7.37
N ILE A 70 -10.65 2.07 7.11
CA ILE A 70 -11.48 2.72 8.15
C ILE A 70 -11.80 1.73 9.27
N LEU A 71 -12.27 0.53 8.93
CA LEU A 71 -12.60 -0.50 9.91
C LEU A 71 -11.37 -0.91 10.74
N ASN A 72 -10.22 -1.10 10.08
CA ASN A 72 -8.99 -1.47 10.76
C ASN A 72 -8.54 -0.38 11.76
N TRP A 73 -8.54 0.90 11.35
CA TRP A 73 -8.17 2.00 12.23
C TRP A 73 -9.18 2.28 13.35
N VAL A 74 -10.47 2.09 13.11
CA VAL A 74 -11.53 2.37 14.09
C VAL A 74 -11.70 1.21 15.07
N ILE A 75 -11.72 -0.03 14.58
CA ILE A 75 -12.06 -1.21 15.37
C ILE A 75 -10.82 -1.89 15.94
N VAL A 76 -9.79 -2.11 15.11
CA VAL A 76 -8.64 -2.95 15.46
C VAL A 76 -7.57 -2.15 16.18
N ALA A 77 -7.15 -1.01 15.65
CA ALA A 77 -5.95 -0.30 16.09
C ALA A 77 -5.92 0.00 17.61
N GLY A 78 -6.99 0.61 18.14
CA GLY A 78 -7.05 0.96 19.56
C GLY A 78 -7.12 -0.25 20.50
N ARG A 79 -7.85 -1.28 20.07
CA ARG A 79 -7.94 -2.54 20.83
C ARG A 79 -6.61 -3.28 20.84
N LEU A 80 -6.00 -3.45 19.66
CA LEU A 80 -4.74 -4.15 19.53
C LEU A 80 -3.64 -3.50 20.36
N ARG A 81 -3.49 -2.16 20.25
CA ARG A 81 -2.50 -1.43 21.06
C ARG A 81 -2.66 -1.69 22.57
N ARG A 82 -3.88 -1.57 23.10
CA ARG A 82 -4.13 -1.78 24.54
C ARG A 82 -3.90 -3.23 24.96
N TYR A 83 -4.39 -4.16 24.16
CA TYR A 83 -4.31 -5.57 24.52
C TYR A 83 -2.92 -6.16 24.37
N THR A 84 -2.09 -5.71 23.44
CA THR A 84 -0.69 -6.18 23.33
C THR A 84 0.12 -5.78 24.54
N ILE A 85 -0.11 -4.59 25.12
CA ILE A 85 0.55 -4.16 26.35
C ILE A 85 0.08 -5.04 27.53
N ARG A 86 -1.23 -5.30 27.66
CA ARG A 86 -1.80 -6.14 28.73
C ARG A 86 -1.42 -7.60 28.59
N ALA A 87 -1.14 -8.09 27.42
CA ALA A 87 -0.73 -9.45 27.13
C ALA A 87 0.79 -9.63 27.23
N GLY A 88 1.39 -9.13 28.29
CA GLY A 88 2.82 -9.30 28.57
C GLY A 88 3.74 -8.44 27.71
N ASN A 89 3.27 -7.28 27.25
CA ASN A 89 4.00 -6.36 26.37
C ASN A 89 4.45 -7.02 25.05
N ALA A 90 3.60 -7.87 24.46
CA ALA A 90 3.90 -8.63 23.25
C ALA A 90 4.42 -7.73 22.12
N MET A 91 5.56 -8.08 21.52
CA MET A 91 6.20 -7.31 20.43
C MET A 91 5.75 -7.75 19.05
N THR A 92 5.23 -8.98 18.92
CA THR A 92 4.79 -9.56 17.64
C THR A 92 3.34 -10.03 17.72
N ILE A 93 2.69 -10.17 16.57
CA ILE A 93 1.33 -10.71 16.50
C ILE A 93 1.26 -12.17 16.98
N PRO A 94 2.19 -13.07 16.60
CA PRO A 94 2.22 -14.43 17.16
C PRO A 94 2.33 -14.47 18.68
N GLU A 95 3.21 -13.67 19.26
CA GLU A 95 3.36 -13.57 20.70
C GLU A 95 2.10 -13.03 21.38
N TYR A 96 1.48 -12.00 20.79
CA TYR A 96 0.20 -11.46 21.26
C TYR A 96 -0.89 -12.53 21.28
N LEU A 97 -1.02 -13.34 20.23
CA LEU A 97 -2.01 -14.41 20.17
C LEU A 97 -1.75 -15.47 21.24
N SER A 98 -0.51 -15.92 21.38
CA SER A 98 -0.12 -16.88 22.40
C SER A 98 -0.44 -16.39 23.81
N ASN A 99 -0.04 -15.16 24.14
CA ASN A 99 -0.27 -14.57 25.46
C ASN A 99 -1.77 -14.30 25.72
N ARG A 100 -2.50 -13.84 24.70
CA ARG A 100 -3.93 -13.55 24.76
C ARG A 100 -4.76 -14.77 25.10
N PHE A 101 -4.45 -15.91 24.48
CA PHE A 101 -5.17 -17.16 24.65
C PHE A 101 -4.51 -18.10 25.68
N ARG A 102 -3.43 -17.65 26.34
CA ARG A 102 -2.69 -18.42 27.35
C ARG A 102 -2.23 -19.79 26.81
N ASP A 103 -1.67 -19.77 25.62
CA ASP A 103 -1.23 -20.98 24.93
C ASP A 103 -0.02 -21.60 25.64
N LYS A 104 -0.26 -22.69 26.36
CA LYS A 104 0.77 -23.41 27.12
C LYS A 104 1.69 -24.26 26.23
N HIS A 105 1.28 -24.59 25.05
CA HIS A 105 1.99 -25.50 24.13
C HIS A 105 2.67 -24.80 22.97
N ASN A 106 2.63 -23.47 22.92
CA ASN A 106 3.19 -22.66 21.84
C ASN A 106 2.62 -22.98 20.44
N ILE A 107 1.41 -23.55 20.38
CA ILE A 107 0.76 -23.93 19.13
C ILE A 107 0.35 -22.68 18.32
N LEU A 108 -0.28 -21.71 19.00
CA LEU A 108 -0.73 -20.48 18.33
C LEU A 108 0.42 -19.63 17.83
N ILE A 109 1.50 -19.49 18.62
CA ILE A 109 2.68 -18.74 18.19
C ILE A 109 3.35 -19.43 17.00
N THR A 110 3.46 -20.76 17.00
CA THR A 110 4.08 -21.52 15.92
C THR A 110 3.26 -21.44 14.63
N ILE A 111 1.95 -21.73 14.69
CA ILE A 111 1.09 -21.70 13.51
C ILE A 111 1.03 -20.30 12.91
N SER A 112 0.80 -19.28 13.74
CA SER A 112 0.74 -17.89 13.24
C SER A 112 2.06 -17.40 12.68
N ALA A 113 3.20 -17.79 13.27
CA ALA A 113 4.51 -17.46 12.74
C ALA A 113 4.76 -18.13 11.37
N ILE A 114 4.44 -19.43 11.23
CA ILE A 114 4.57 -20.15 9.96
C ILE A 114 3.71 -19.50 8.88
N VAL A 115 2.44 -19.20 9.16
CA VAL A 115 1.53 -18.54 8.23
C VAL A 115 2.11 -17.18 7.79
N ILE A 116 2.56 -16.36 8.73
CA ILE A 116 3.16 -15.06 8.42
C ILE A 116 4.40 -15.23 7.53
N VAL A 117 5.31 -16.14 7.87
CA VAL A 117 6.53 -16.36 7.10
C VAL A 117 6.21 -16.77 5.65
N ILE A 118 5.31 -17.74 5.46
CA ILE A 118 4.95 -18.23 4.12
C ILE A 118 4.39 -17.09 3.26
N PHE A 119 3.38 -16.37 3.76
CA PHE A 119 2.74 -15.32 2.98
C PHE A 119 3.63 -14.09 2.78
N PHE A 120 4.45 -13.74 3.79
CA PHE A 120 5.34 -12.58 3.68
C PHE A 120 6.60 -12.82 2.84
N VAL A 121 7.06 -14.04 2.69
CA VAL A 121 8.09 -14.37 1.69
C VAL A 121 7.58 -14.08 0.29
N VAL A 122 6.36 -14.54 -0.04
CA VAL A 122 5.74 -14.26 -1.36
C VAL A 122 5.47 -12.76 -1.54
N TYR A 123 4.92 -12.09 -0.52
CA TYR A 123 4.67 -10.66 -0.55
C TYR A 123 5.95 -9.84 -0.79
N SER A 124 7.02 -10.16 -0.05
CA SER A 124 8.32 -9.48 -0.20
C SER A 124 8.94 -9.73 -1.57
N ALA A 125 8.86 -10.96 -2.09
CA ALA A 125 9.34 -11.30 -3.42
C ALA A 125 8.61 -10.47 -4.50
N SER A 126 7.29 -10.33 -4.40
CA SER A 126 6.49 -9.48 -5.30
C SER A 126 6.90 -8.00 -5.21
N ALA A 127 7.13 -7.48 -3.99
CA ALA A 127 7.58 -6.10 -3.79
C ALA A 127 8.96 -5.84 -4.40
N PHE A 128 9.91 -6.77 -4.21
CA PHE A 128 11.23 -6.66 -4.84
C PHE A 128 11.16 -6.76 -6.36
N ALA A 129 10.32 -7.64 -6.91
CA ALA A 129 10.13 -7.78 -8.35
C ALA A 129 9.57 -6.49 -8.97
N SER A 130 8.54 -5.90 -8.36
CA SER A 130 7.96 -4.63 -8.81
C SER A 130 8.96 -3.48 -8.71
N GLY A 131 9.68 -3.38 -7.59
CA GLY A 131 10.73 -2.38 -7.40
C GLY A 131 11.88 -2.53 -8.40
N GLY A 132 12.30 -3.77 -8.66
CA GLY A 132 13.34 -4.08 -9.65
C GLY A 132 12.93 -3.66 -11.07
N LYS A 133 11.70 -3.97 -11.50
CA LYS A 133 11.16 -3.54 -12.79
C LYS A 133 11.15 -2.02 -12.92
N LEU A 134 10.61 -1.32 -11.92
CA LEU A 134 10.56 0.14 -11.92
C LEU A 134 11.96 0.76 -11.96
N PHE A 135 12.89 0.25 -11.14
CA PHE A 135 14.25 0.79 -11.09
C PHE A 135 15.01 0.53 -12.39
N ALA A 136 14.85 -0.66 -13.00
CA ALA A 136 15.41 -0.98 -14.30
C ALA A 136 14.88 -0.05 -15.41
N SER A 137 13.57 0.25 -15.41
CA SER A 137 12.96 1.14 -16.42
C SER A 137 13.49 2.58 -16.36
N ILE A 138 13.74 3.09 -15.15
CA ILE A 138 14.22 4.47 -14.94
C ILE A 138 15.72 4.57 -15.21
N THR A 139 16.52 3.61 -14.73
CA THR A 139 17.98 3.66 -14.79
C THR A 139 18.57 3.03 -16.05
N LYS A 140 17.75 2.30 -16.82
CA LYS A 140 18.17 1.47 -17.97
C LYS A 140 19.19 0.38 -17.60
N MET A 141 19.26 0.02 -16.32
CA MET A 141 20.06 -1.11 -15.84
C MET A 141 19.35 -2.43 -16.18
N ASP A 142 20.13 -3.51 -16.21
CA ASP A 142 19.55 -4.86 -16.25
C ASP A 142 18.64 -5.09 -15.02
N TYR A 143 17.54 -5.83 -15.22
CA TYR A 143 16.57 -6.10 -14.17
C TYR A 143 17.17 -6.74 -12.92
N HIS A 144 18.06 -7.74 -13.11
CA HIS A 144 18.67 -8.44 -11.97
C HIS A 144 19.61 -7.53 -11.18
N GLN A 145 20.37 -6.67 -11.88
CA GLN A 145 21.24 -5.69 -11.24
C GLN A 145 20.41 -4.67 -10.46
N ALA A 146 19.35 -4.13 -11.06
CA ALA A 146 18.43 -3.17 -10.43
C ALA A 146 17.78 -3.77 -9.17
N LEU A 147 17.33 -5.02 -9.25
CA LEU A 147 16.73 -5.74 -8.12
C LEU A 147 17.73 -5.94 -6.98
N ILE A 148 18.96 -6.42 -7.29
CA ILE A 148 20.00 -6.67 -6.28
C ILE A 148 20.41 -5.38 -5.59
N VAL A 149 20.64 -4.30 -6.34
CA VAL A 149 21.01 -2.99 -5.78
C VAL A 149 19.92 -2.48 -4.86
N GLY A 150 18.65 -2.54 -5.29
CA GLY A 150 17.51 -2.14 -4.48
C GLY A 150 17.39 -2.97 -3.19
N ALA A 151 17.49 -4.29 -3.30
CA ALA A 151 17.43 -5.20 -2.16
C ALA A 151 18.56 -4.94 -1.15
N VAL A 152 19.79 -4.78 -1.61
CA VAL A 152 20.95 -4.50 -0.74
C VAL A 152 20.76 -3.19 0.03
N VAL A 153 20.32 -2.13 -0.63
CA VAL A 153 20.07 -0.84 0.03
C VAL A 153 18.99 -0.97 1.12
N ILE A 154 17.88 -1.68 0.80
CA ILE A 154 16.78 -1.91 1.76
C ILE A 154 17.29 -2.72 2.97
N LEU A 155 18.01 -3.81 2.73
CA LEU A 155 18.55 -4.64 3.80
C LEU A 155 19.50 -3.86 4.70
N ILE A 156 20.44 -3.09 4.14
CA ILE A 156 21.41 -2.32 4.91
C ILE A 156 20.71 -1.34 5.88
N TYR A 157 19.80 -0.49 5.40
CA TYR A 157 19.18 0.48 6.30
C TYR A 157 18.23 -0.16 7.31
N THR A 158 17.59 -1.28 6.93
CA THR A 158 16.69 -2.02 7.83
C THR A 158 17.47 -2.72 8.95
N PHE A 159 18.57 -3.41 8.62
CA PHE A 159 19.43 -4.05 9.63
C PHE A 159 20.10 -3.05 10.55
N LEU A 160 20.57 -1.92 10.04
CA LEU A 160 21.21 -0.89 10.86
C LEU A 160 20.21 -0.17 11.79
N GLY A 161 19.08 0.25 11.26
CA GLY A 161 18.19 1.16 11.97
C GLY A 161 16.93 0.53 12.55
N GLY A 162 16.64 -0.74 12.27
CA GLY A 162 15.49 -1.48 12.79
C GLY A 162 14.14 -0.85 12.39
N PHE A 163 13.14 -1.11 13.20
CA PHE A 163 11.76 -0.69 12.95
C PHE A 163 11.58 0.83 12.85
N LEU A 164 12.30 1.60 13.67
CA LEU A 164 12.23 3.06 13.66
C LEU A 164 12.78 3.64 12.35
N ALA A 165 13.84 3.04 11.79
CA ALA A 165 14.35 3.43 10.48
C ALA A 165 13.31 3.19 9.38
N VAL A 166 12.73 1.99 9.37
CA VAL A 166 11.68 1.63 8.42
C VAL A 166 10.52 2.62 8.50
N CYS A 167 9.97 2.86 9.69
CA CYS A 167 8.85 3.80 9.85
C CYS A 167 9.18 5.24 9.44
N THR A 168 10.41 5.68 9.67
CA THR A 168 10.83 7.04 9.28
C THR A 168 11.06 7.15 7.78
N THR A 169 11.62 6.12 7.15
CA THR A 169 11.76 6.07 5.70
C THR A 169 10.40 5.97 5.00
N ASP A 170 9.49 5.16 5.53
CA ASP A 170 8.11 5.07 5.04
C ASP A 170 7.38 6.41 5.10
N PHE A 171 7.59 7.16 6.18
CA PHE A 171 7.02 8.51 6.30
C PHE A 171 7.47 9.42 5.16
N VAL A 172 8.78 9.47 4.89
CA VAL A 172 9.33 10.28 3.79
C VAL A 172 8.81 9.78 2.43
N GLN A 173 8.83 8.48 2.22
CA GLN A 173 8.33 7.86 0.98
C GLN A 173 6.83 8.08 0.79
N GLY A 174 6.03 7.96 1.86
CA GLY A 174 4.59 8.22 1.82
C GLY A 174 4.25 9.67 1.46
N MET A 175 5.07 10.63 1.90
CA MET A 175 4.94 12.04 1.46
C MET A 175 5.31 12.19 -0.02
N MET A 176 6.40 11.56 -0.48
CA MET A 176 6.79 11.58 -1.89
C MET A 176 5.72 10.91 -2.78
N MET A 177 5.15 9.79 -2.34
CA MET A 177 4.05 9.12 -3.03
C MET A 177 2.85 10.05 -3.19
N LEU A 178 2.44 10.76 -2.14
CA LEU A 178 1.33 11.69 -2.19
C LEU A 178 1.58 12.81 -3.20
N VAL A 179 2.79 13.37 -3.21
CA VAL A 179 3.18 14.38 -4.22
C VAL A 179 3.12 13.79 -5.62
N GLY A 180 3.62 12.57 -5.83
CA GLY A 180 3.59 11.90 -7.14
C GLY A 180 2.16 11.67 -7.65
N VAL A 181 1.28 11.08 -6.83
CA VAL A 181 -0.10 10.80 -7.25
C VAL A 181 -0.93 12.06 -7.45
N LEU A 182 -0.57 13.17 -6.82
CA LEU A 182 -1.17 14.49 -7.09
C LEU A 182 -0.63 15.12 -8.37
N ALA A 183 0.69 15.06 -8.57
CA ALA A 183 1.34 15.74 -9.70
C ALA A 183 0.98 15.10 -11.05
N VAL A 184 0.92 13.75 -11.11
CA VAL A 184 0.70 13.04 -12.38
C VAL A 184 -0.62 13.43 -13.06
N PRO A 185 -1.79 13.38 -12.41
CA PRO A 185 -3.05 13.81 -13.01
C PRO A 185 -3.02 15.27 -13.47
N ILE A 186 -2.45 16.14 -12.66
CA ILE A 186 -2.35 17.59 -12.99
C ILE A 186 -1.51 17.77 -14.25
N LEU A 187 -0.34 17.16 -14.32
CA LEU A 187 0.54 17.25 -15.48
C LEU A 187 -0.11 16.69 -16.75
N VAL A 188 -0.79 15.54 -16.64
CA VAL A 188 -1.51 14.94 -17.78
C VAL A 188 -2.59 15.87 -18.30
N VAL A 189 -3.38 16.48 -17.40
CA VAL A 189 -4.44 17.44 -17.80
C VAL A 189 -3.84 18.70 -18.44
N ILE A 190 -2.71 19.20 -17.94
CA ILE A 190 -2.02 20.37 -18.53
C ILE A 190 -1.50 20.04 -19.94
N VAL A 191 -0.84 18.89 -20.10
CA VAL A 191 -0.22 18.50 -21.39
C VAL A 191 -1.27 18.13 -22.44
N LEU A 192 -2.27 17.35 -22.03
CA LEU A 192 -3.30 16.86 -22.97
C LEU A 192 -4.35 17.93 -23.29
N GLY A 193 -4.63 18.82 -22.32
CA GLY A 193 -5.77 19.73 -22.36
C GLY A 193 -7.10 19.02 -22.07
N THR A 194 -7.98 19.69 -21.34
CA THR A 194 -9.26 19.11 -20.89
C THR A 194 -10.17 18.69 -22.05
N GLY A 195 -10.10 19.40 -23.19
CA GLY A 195 -10.92 19.11 -24.38
C GLY A 195 -10.57 17.81 -25.10
N ASN A 196 -9.36 17.29 -24.93
CA ASN A 196 -8.88 16.09 -25.60
C ASN A 196 -9.06 14.80 -24.80
N ILE A 197 -9.39 14.87 -23.51
CA ILE A 197 -9.49 13.69 -22.65
C ILE A 197 -10.57 12.73 -23.15
N VAL A 198 -11.80 13.21 -23.33
CA VAL A 198 -12.91 12.36 -23.79
C VAL A 198 -12.73 11.87 -25.22
N PRO A 199 -12.35 12.73 -26.21
CA PRO A 199 -12.07 12.27 -27.56
C PRO A 199 -10.97 11.19 -27.61
N ASN A 200 -9.90 11.36 -26.84
CA ASN A 200 -8.83 10.36 -26.80
C ASN A 200 -9.28 9.04 -26.16
N LEU A 201 -10.10 9.08 -25.11
CA LEU A 201 -10.70 7.88 -24.54
C LEU A 201 -11.55 7.13 -25.56
N VAL A 202 -12.44 7.83 -26.26
CA VAL A 202 -13.29 7.23 -27.31
C VAL A 202 -12.44 6.57 -28.40
N ASN A 203 -11.37 7.22 -28.82
CA ASN A 203 -10.48 6.73 -29.88
C ASN A 203 -9.43 5.71 -29.41
N SER A 204 -9.32 5.44 -28.10
CA SER A 204 -8.29 4.57 -27.51
C SER A 204 -8.53 3.07 -27.71
N GLY A 205 -9.39 2.68 -28.63
CA GLY A 205 -9.68 1.25 -28.89
C GLY A 205 -10.47 0.60 -27.76
N LEU A 206 -11.35 1.35 -27.08
CA LEU A 206 -12.30 0.77 -26.12
C LEU A 206 -13.25 -0.18 -26.86
N ASN A 207 -13.45 -1.36 -26.29
CA ASN A 207 -14.48 -2.31 -26.77
C ASN A 207 -15.90 -1.92 -26.33
N VAL A 208 -16.03 -0.81 -25.58
CA VAL A 208 -17.26 -0.29 -24.99
C VAL A 208 -17.32 1.23 -25.15
N ASP A 209 -18.50 1.81 -25.04
CA ASP A 209 -18.66 3.26 -25.03
C ASP A 209 -17.87 3.90 -23.88
N ALA A 210 -17.31 5.10 -24.12
CA ALA A 210 -16.58 5.84 -23.09
C ALA A 210 -17.45 6.14 -21.85
N LYS A 211 -18.77 6.27 -22.02
CA LYS A 211 -19.72 6.41 -20.90
C LYS A 211 -19.75 5.17 -20.02
N ASP A 212 -19.74 3.97 -20.62
CA ASP A 212 -19.73 2.70 -19.89
C ASP A 212 -18.38 2.47 -19.23
N TYR A 213 -17.29 2.80 -19.91
CA TYR A 213 -15.94 2.74 -19.33
C TYR A 213 -15.78 3.63 -18.08
N LEU A 214 -16.40 4.80 -18.06
CA LEU A 214 -16.37 5.73 -16.92
C LEU A 214 -17.43 5.43 -15.86
N ASN A 215 -18.31 4.46 -16.08
CA ASN A 215 -19.38 4.10 -15.17
C ASN A 215 -18.95 2.97 -14.24
N ILE A 216 -18.93 3.22 -12.93
CA ILE A 216 -18.57 2.22 -11.92
C ILE A 216 -19.55 1.04 -11.83
N PHE A 217 -20.74 1.15 -12.39
CA PHE A 217 -21.76 0.09 -12.40
C PHE A 217 -21.81 -0.68 -13.72
N MET A 218 -20.91 -0.40 -14.67
CA MET A 218 -20.84 -1.09 -15.94
C MET A 218 -19.52 -1.86 -16.06
N GLN A 219 -19.58 -3.05 -16.62
CA GLN A 219 -18.43 -3.88 -16.94
C GLN A 219 -18.65 -4.50 -18.33
N ASP A 220 -17.73 -4.24 -19.25
CA ASP A 220 -17.80 -4.76 -20.63
C ASP A 220 -19.15 -4.48 -21.33
N GLY A 221 -19.68 -3.25 -21.16
CA GLY A 221 -20.96 -2.81 -21.74
C GLY A 221 -22.21 -3.42 -21.10
N LYS A 222 -22.07 -4.10 -19.94
CA LYS A 222 -23.17 -4.70 -19.18
C LYS A 222 -23.15 -4.24 -17.72
N PRO A 223 -24.30 -4.23 -17.02
CA PRO A 223 -24.32 -3.98 -15.60
C PRO A 223 -23.43 -4.97 -14.83
N ILE A 224 -22.55 -4.45 -13.97
CA ILE A 224 -21.67 -5.27 -13.13
C ILE A 224 -22.51 -6.14 -12.19
N SER A 225 -22.13 -7.41 -12.01
CA SER A 225 -22.86 -8.30 -11.12
C SER A 225 -22.63 -7.95 -9.64
N GLY A 226 -23.64 -8.19 -8.80
CA GLY A 226 -23.50 -7.98 -7.35
C GLY A 226 -22.37 -8.83 -6.73
N ILE A 227 -22.12 -10.02 -7.27
CA ILE A 227 -21.02 -10.89 -6.84
C ILE A 227 -19.67 -10.25 -7.18
N SER A 228 -19.51 -9.66 -8.36
CA SER A 228 -18.28 -8.94 -8.73
C SER A 228 -18.01 -7.76 -7.81
N ILE A 229 -19.05 -6.97 -7.49
CA ILE A 229 -18.94 -5.86 -6.53
C ILE A 229 -18.52 -6.39 -5.15
N ALA A 230 -19.21 -7.42 -4.65
CA ALA A 230 -18.88 -8.02 -3.35
C ALA A 230 -17.45 -8.57 -3.30
N SER A 231 -17.01 -9.23 -4.38
CA SER A 231 -15.64 -9.75 -4.51
C SER A 231 -14.59 -8.63 -4.47
N GLN A 232 -14.82 -7.54 -5.18
CA GLN A 232 -13.92 -6.38 -5.19
C GLN A 232 -13.88 -5.68 -3.82
N LEU A 233 -15.03 -5.49 -3.17
CA LEU A 233 -15.11 -4.91 -1.82
C LEU A 233 -14.44 -5.78 -0.76
N ALA A 234 -14.50 -7.10 -0.89
CA ALA A 234 -13.95 -8.05 0.07
C ALA A 234 -12.43 -7.93 0.25
N TRP A 235 -11.72 -7.36 -0.72
CA TRP A 235 -10.27 -7.12 -0.59
C TRP A 235 -9.91 -6.34 0.67
N GLY A 236 -10.72 -5.34 1.05
CA GLY A 236 -10.50 -4.55 2.25
C GLY A 236 -10.55 -5.33 3.58
N LEU A 237 -11.17 -6.52 3.61
CA LEU A 237 -11.20 -7.37 4.80
C LEU A 237 -9.80 -7.86 5.19
N GLY A 238 -8.89 -8.02 4.23
CA GLY A 238 -7.51 -8.43 4.45
C GLY A 238 -6.72 -7.50 5.37
N TYR A 239 -7.06 -6.22 5.42
CA TYR A 239 -6.32 -5.24 6.23
C TYR A 239 -6.36 -5.52 7.73
N CYS A 240 -7.41 -6.14 8.22
CA CYS A 240 -7.52 -6.51 9.63
C CYS A 240 -6.52 -7.59 10.06
N GLY A 241 -5.94 -8.32 9.12
CA GLY A 241 -4.97 -9.40 9.35
C GLY A 241 -3.54 -9.10 8.90
N MET A 242 -3.24 -7.94 8.33
CA MET A 242 -1.92 -7.61 7.77
C MET A 242 -0.87 -7.28 8.87
N PRO A 243 0.09 -8.16 9.18
CA PRO A 243 1.04 -7.98 10.29
C PRO A 243 1.84 -6.69 10.21
N HIS A 244 2.27 -6.28 9.03
CA HIS A 244 3.04 -5.06 8.83
C HIS A 244 2.24 -3.78 9.14
N ILE A 245 0.92 -3.78 8.97
CA ILE A 245 0.05 -2.68 9.41
C ILE A 245 -0.17 -2.75 10.92
N LEU A 246 -0.51 -3.95 11.41
CA LEU A 246 -0.87 -4.17 12.81
C LEU A 246 0.28 -3.82 13.77
N VAL A 247 1.52 -4.13 13.40
CA VAL A 247 2.70 -3.80 14.23
C VAL A 247 2.86 -2.29 14.42
N ARG A 248 2.43 -1.47 13.46
CA ARG A 248 2.47 -0.02 13.59
C ARG A 248 1.47 0.50 14.61
N PHE A 249 0.30 -0.14 14.73
CA PHE A 249 -0.65 0.17 15.79
C PHE A 249 -0.11 -0.17 17.19
N MET A 250 0.64 -1.29 17.28
CA MET A 250 1.29 -1.68 18.52
C MET A 250 2.37 -0.69 18.96
N ALA A 251 3.05 -0.06 18.01
CA ALA A 251 4.19 0.82 18.21
C ALA A 251 3.85 2.28 18.54
N VAL A 252 2.58 2.68 18.43
CA VAL A 252 2.15 4.06 18.72
C VAL A 252 2.36 4.42 20.18
N ARG A 253 2.85 5.64 20.44
CA ARG A 253 3.21 6.12 21.77
C ARG A 253 2.01 6.15 22.74
N ASP A 254 0.90 6.74 22.33
CA ASP A 254 -0.29 6.90 23.16
C ASP A 254 -1.59 6.95 22.35
N GLU A 255 -2.74 7.00 23.05
CA GLU A 255 -4.05 7.02 22.40
C GLU A 255 -4.35 8.33 21.66
N LYS A 256 -3.74 9.45 22.07
CA LYS A 256 -3.89 10.73 21.37
C LYS A 256 -3.18 10.69 20.03
N GLU A 257 -1.96 10.16 20.00
CA GLU A 257 -1.23 9.96 18.75
C GLU A 257 -1.93 8.93 17.85
N LEU A 258 -2.53 7.88 18.41
CA LEU A 258 -3.32 6.92 17.64
C LEU A 258 -4.58 7.57 17.01
N ALA A 259 -5.27 8.42 17.75
CA ALA A 259 -6.43 9.16 17.23
C ALA A 259 -6.04 10.11 16.09
N LYS A 260 -4.87 10.74 16.20
CA LYS A 260 -4.27 11.56 15.15
C LYS A 260 -3.90 10.72 13.92
N SER A 261 -3.21 9.58 14.15
CA SER A 261 -2.82 8.64 13.08
C SER A 261 -4.03 8.20 12.27
N LYS A 262 -5.12 7.83 12.94
CA LYS A 262 -6.37 7.43 12.30
C LYS A 262 -6.88 8.48 11.31
N LYS A 263 -6.96 9.75 11.73
CA LYS A 263 -7.43 10.83 10.86
C LYS A 263 -6.52 11.02 9.65
N VAL A 264 -5.22 11.08 9.88
CA VAL A 264 -4.22 11.26 8.82
C VAL A 264 -4.26 10.10 7.82
N ALA A 265 -4.29 8.85 8.31
CA ALA A 265 -4.31 7.66 7.48
C ALA A 265 -5.57 7.59 6.58
N ILE A 266 -6.76 7.86 7.14
CA ILE A 266 -8.01 7.80 6.38
C ILE A 266 -8.02 8.87 5.28
N VAL A 267 -7.61 10.10 5.58
CA VAL A 267 -7.56 11.19 4.58
C VAL A 267 -6.52 10.85 3.50
N TRP A 268 -5.35 10.38 3.89
CA TRP A 268 -4.29 10.03 2.95
C TRP A 268 -4.73 8.91 2.00
N VAL A 269 -5.32 7.84 2.53
CA VAL A 269 -5.83 6.71 1.72
C VAL A 269 -6.93 7.15 0.77
N LEU A 270 -7.89 7.94 1.23
CA LEU A 270 -8.97 8.45 0.39
C LEU A 270 -8.39 9.19 -0.83
N ILE A 271 -7.50 10.15 -0.59
CA ILE A 271 -6.87 10.94 -1.64
C ILE A 271 -6.09 10.03 -2.60
N SER A 272 -5.26 9.15 -2.07
CA SER A 272 -4.39 8.28 -2.88
C SER A 272 -5.17 7.30 -3.76
N LEU A 273 -6.21 6.66 -3.23
CA LEU A 273 -7.04 5.71 -3.99
C LEU A 273 -7.87 6.40 -5.09
N VAL A 274 -8.45 7.56 -4.79
CA VAL A 274 -9.19 8.33 -5.80
C VAL A 274 -8.24 8.75 -6.92
N LEU A 275 -7.07 9.29 -6.57
CA LEU A 275 -6.10 9.72 -7.57
C LEU A 275 -5.51 8.55 -8.37
N ALA A 276 -5.31 7.39 -7.76
CA ALA A 276 -4.88 6.19 -8.47
C ALA A 276 -5.90 5.76 -9.55
N CYS A 277 -7.20 5.82 -9.23
CA CYS A 277 -8.24 5.58 -10.23
C CYS A 277 -8.23 6.65 -11.34
N VAL A 278 -8.07 7.91 -10.98
CA VAL A 278 -7.98 9.03 -11.95
C VAL A 278 -6.76 8.86 -12.85
N ILE A 279 -5.61 8.45 -12.31
CA ILE A 279 -4.39 8.16 -13.09
C ILE A 279 -4.66 7.06 -14.13
N GLY A 280 -5.41 6.02 -13.79
CA GLY A 280 -5.76 4.97 -14.74
C GLY A 280 -6.56 5.48 -15.93
N VAL A 281 -7.59 6.29 -15.68
CA VAL A 281 -8.42 6.92 -16.73
C VAL A 281 -7.61 7.89 -17.58
N LEU A 282 -6.89 8.80 -16.94
CA LEU A 282 -6.08 9.81 -17.63
C LEU A 282 -4.90 9.21 -18.38
N GLY A 283 -4.30 8.14 -17.81
CA GLY A 283 -3.23 7.40 -18.47
C GLY A 283 -3.69 6.81 -19.79
N ARG A 284 -4.90 6.26 -19.87
CA ARG A 284 -5.45 5.75 -21.11
C ARG A 284 -5.66 6.86 -22.14
N ALA A 285 -6.22 7.99 -21.73
CA ALA A 285 -6.39 9.14 -22.61
C ALA A 285 -5.06 9.72 -23.12
N TYR A 286 -4.04 9.73 -22.27
CA TYR A 286 -2.73 10.27 -22.58
C TYR A 286 -1.91 9.38 -23.53
N LEU A 287 -1.95 8.07 -23.30
CA LEU A 287 -1.18 7.10 -24.10
C LEU A 287 -1.76 6.81 -25.48
N TYR A 288 -2.98 7.29 -25.78
CA TYR A 288 -3.48 7.26 -27.14
C TYR A 288 -2.67 8.23 -28.04
N PRO A 289 -2.23 7.87 -29.25
CA PRO A 289 -2.50 6.63 -30.02
C PRO A 289 -1.50 5.48 -29.78
N MET A 290 -0.51 5.61 -28.92
CA MET A 290 0.53 4.58 -28.68
C MET A 290 -0.04 3.23 -28.23
N VAL A 291 -1.21 3.26 -27.60
CA VAL A 291 -1.92 2.05 -27.11
C VAL A 291 -2.24 1.08 -28.23
N LEU A 292 -2.49 1.58 -29.43
CA LEU A 292 -2.86 0.76 -30.59
C LEU A 292 -1.66 0.06 -31.24
N SER A 293 -0.45 0.47 -30.93
CA SER A 293 0.77 -0.05 -31.56
C SER A 293 1.48 -1.17 -30.76
N ASN A 294 1.11 -1.39 -29.50
CA ASN A 294 1.80 -2.33 -28.60
C ASN A 294 0.81 -3.18 -27.82
N GLU A 295 0.33 -4.27 -28.41
CA GLU A 295 -0.62 -5.19 -27.75
C GLU A 295 -0.08 -5.93 -26.52
N GLY A 296 1.22 -5.92 -26.25
CA GLY A 296 1.85 -6.67 -25.14
C GLY A 296 2.25 -5.85 -23.92
N ALA A 297 2.38 -4.52 -24.02
CA ALA A 297 2.91 -3.67 -22.94
C ALA A 297 1.80 -2.94 -22.14
N GLN A 298 0.55 -3.29 -22.33
CA GLN A 298 -0.60 -2.50 -21.85
C GLN A 298 -0.84 -2.59 -20.34
N TYR A 299 -0.21 -3.53 -19.65
CA TYR A 299 -0.50 -3.85 -18.24
C TYR A 299 0.72 -3.75 -17.31
N GLU A 300 1.88 -3.34 -17.82
CA GLU A 300 3.11 -3.21 -17.04
C GLU A 300 3.50 -1.71 -16.78
#